data_f171628f0237094df40dc6cb4412d7cd
#
_entry.id   f171628f0237094df40dc6cb4412d7cd
#
_cell.length_a   1.000
_cell.length_b   1.000
_cell.length_c   1.000
_cell.angle_alpha   90.00
_cell.angle_beta   90.00
_cell.angle_gamma   90.00
#
_symmetry.space_group_name_H-M   'P 1'
#
loop_
_entity.id
_entity.type
_entity.pdbx_description
1 polymer ?
#
loop_
_entity_poly.entity_id
_entity_poly.type
_entity_poly.pdbx_seq_one_letter_code
_entity_poly.pdbx_strand_id
1 'polypeptide(L)'
;MEDSIHKYFQVGTIQWMSYPQRDPMESLKAICKDDFFDAIELKGYGYKNEEAKRLLEQSHLKVCYGVQPRLLGGKLNPNDLDEEGRRKAEATLIEAVDEAEYLGAKGIAFLAGKWQPETKEQAYMQLLKTTRAVCDYSAEKGMMVELEVFDYDMDKAALIGPAPLAA
;
A
#
# COMPACT_ATOMS: atom_id res chain seq x y z
N MET A 1 25.90 8.77 -26.31
CA MET A 1 24.48 8.70 -25.88
C MET A 1 24.51 8.05 -24.52
N GLU A 2 24.20 8.78 -23.47
CA GLU A 2 24.08 8.19 -22.14
C GLU A 2 22.92 7.17 -22.15
N ASP A 3 23.16 5.99 -21.57
CA ASP A 3 22.12 4.96 -21.49
C ASP A 3 21.01 5.44 -20.57
N SER A 4 19.76 5.43 -21.05
CA SER A 4 18.59 5.74 -20.19
C SER A 4 18.38 4.64 -19.17
N ILE A 5 18.00 5.00 -17.93
CA ILE A 5 17.61 4.07 -16.86
C ILE A 5 16.49 3.12 -17.31
N HIS A 6 15.58 3.58 -18.17
CA HIS A 6 14.47 2.79 -18.74
C HIS A 6 14.92 1.59 -19.58
N LYS A 7 16.19 1.55 -19.97
CA LYS A 7 16.76 0.37 -20.65
C LYS A 7 16.87 -0.84 -19.70
N TYR A 8 17.01 -0.56 -18.41
CA TYR A 8 17.30 -1.58 -17.39
C TYR A 8 16.18 -1.76 -16.38
N PHE A 9 15.42 -0.71 -16.10
CA PHE A 9 14.42 -0.67 -15.05
C PHE A 9 13.16 0.04 -15.50
N GLN A 10 12.03 -0.31 -14.89
CA GLN A 10 10.84 0.51 -14.91
C GLN A 10 10.93 1.52 -13.77
N VAL A 11 10.65 2.79 -14.08
CA VAL A 11 10.73 3.88 -13.11
C VAL A 11 9.34 4.19 -12.60
N GLY A 12 9.12 4.06 -11.30
CA GLY A 12 7.86 4.39 -10.63
C GLY A 12 7.93 5.65 -9.80
N THR A 13 6.78 6.21 -9.49
CA THR A 13 6.63 7.33 -8.56
C THR A 13 5.53 7.04 -7.54
N ILE A 14 5.75 7.52 -6.30
CA ILE A 14 4.76 7.48 -5.23
C ILE A 14 4.01 8.81 -5.25
N GLN A 15 2.75 8.78 -5.64
CA GLN A 15 1.94 9.98 -5.90
C GLN A 15 1.94 10.97 -4.73
N TRP A 16 1.66 10.50 -3.52
CA TRP A 16 1.55 11.37 -2.34
C TRP A 16 2.89 11.90 -1.81
N MET A 17 4.00 11.27 -2.18
CA MET A 17 5.34 11.73 -1.82
C MET A 17 5.89 12.72 -2.85
N SER A 18 5.62 12.48 -4.13
CA SER A 18 6.07 13.36 -5.22
C SER A 18 5.29 14.67 -5.27
N TYR A 19 4.02 14.64 -4.86
CA TYR A 19 3.15 15.82 -4.85
C TYR A 19 2.39 15.96 -3.51
N PRO A 20 3.10 16.17 -2.38
CA PRO A 20 2.51 16.04 -1.04
C PRO A 20 1.40 17.06 -0.70
N GLN A 21 1.37 18.20 -1.40
CA GLN A 21 0.40 19.27 -1.14
C GLN A 21 -0.57 19.49 -2.30
N ARG A 22 -0.48 18.70 -3.36
CA ARG A 22 -1.34 18.84 -4.53
C ARG A 22 -2.60 18.00 -4.36
N ASP A 23 -3.70 18.48 -4.92
CA ASP A 23 -4.92 17.68 -5.06
C ASP A 23 -4.60 16.33 -5.71
N PRO A 24 -5.14 15.20 -5.18
CA PRO A 24 -4.84 13.87 -5.70
C PRO A 24 -5.19 13.68 -7.17
N MET A 25 -6.27 14.28 -7.67
CA MET A 25 -6.64 14.19 -9.08
C MET A 25 -5.73 15.02 -9.97
N GLU A 26 -5.31 16.19 -9.51
CA GLU A 26 -4.38 17.04 -10.25
C GLU A 26 -2.96 16.42 -10.30
N SER A 27 -2.52 15.78 -9.24
CA SER A 27 -1.25 15.04 -9.24
C SER A 27 -1.31 13.81 -10.14
N LEU A 28 -2.43 13.05 -10.13
CA LEU A 28 -2.65 11.93 -11.04
C LEU A 28 -2.58 12.39 -12.50
N LYS A 29 -3.29 13.47 -12.86
CA LYS A 29 -3.26 14.02 -14.22
C LYS A 29 -1.86 14.43 -14.66
N ALA A 30 -1.07 14.98 -13.74
CA ALA A 30 0.31 15.37 -14.03
C ALA A 30 1.20 14.15 -14.30
N ILE A 31 1.11 13.11 -13.43
CA ILE A 31 1.89 11.89 -13.57
C ILE A 31 1.49 11.11 -14.82
N CYS A 32 0.20 11.01 -15.14
CA CYS A 32 -0.28 10.33 -16.37
C CYS A 32 0.21 10.99 -17.68
N LYS A 33 0.66 12.24 -17.62
CA LYS A 33 1.20 12.97 -18.77
C LYS A 33 2.72 12.96 -18.85
N ASP A 34 3.37 12.43 -17.84
CA ASP A 34 4.83 12.41 -17.74
C ASP A 34 5.37 11.08 -18.27
N ASP A 35 6.02 11.13 -19.42
CA ASP A 35 6.58 9.96 -20.09
C ASP A 35 7.82 9.39 -19.39
N PHE A 36 8.27 10.02 -18.30
CA PHE A 36 9.40 9.52 -17.52
C PHE A 36 9.03 8.35 -16.62
N PHE A 37 7.77 8.25 -16.18
CA PHE A 37 7.34 7.20 -15.27
C PHE A 37 6.66 6.04 -15.99
N ASP A 38 7.05 4.81 -15.65
CA ASP A 38 6.41 3.57 -16.11
C ASP A 38 5.37 3.03 -15.11
N ALA A 39 5.41 3.50 -13.86
CA ALA A 39 4.54 3.06 -12.79
C ALA A 39 4.15 4.19 -11.84
N ILE A 40 3.00 4.04 -11.22
CA ILE A 40 2.51 4.93 -10.17
C ILE A 40 2.04 4.10 -8.97
N GLU A 41 2.41 4.53 -7.77
CA GLU A 41 1.82 4.02 -6.53
C GLU A 41 0.81 5.04 -6.00
N LEU A 42 -0.43 4.59 -5.82
CA LEU A 42 -1.57 5.35 -5.32
C LEU A 42 -1.87 4.99 -3.87
N LYS A 43 -2.34 5.94 -3.09
CA LYS A 43 -2.94 5.67 -1.76
C LYS A 43 -4.45 5.43 -1.80
N GLY A 44 -5.02 5.52 -2.99
CA GLY A 44 -6.46 5.48 -3.22
C GLY A 44 -7.20 6.76 -2.83
N TYR A 45 -8.48 6.75 -3.07
CA TYR A 45 -9.40 7.88 -2.84
C TYR A 45 -10.39 7.58 -1.71
N GLY A 46 -10.42 6.34 -1.22
CA GLY A 46 -11.41 5.85 -0.25
C GLY A 46 -12.79 5.56 -0.85
N TYR A 47 -12.90 5.61 -2.17
CA TYR A 47 -14.12 5.29 -2.93
C TYR A 47 -13.78 4.98 -4.39
N LYS A 48 -14.70 4.33 -5.10
CA LYS A 48 -14.54 4.03 -6.53
C LYS A 48 -14.58 5.32 -7.35
N ASN A 49 -13.42 5.82 -7.72
CA ASN A 49 -13.26 7.06 -8.48
C ASN A 49 -13.19 6.75 -9.99
N GLU A 50 -14.29 6.99 -10.70
CA GLU A 50 -14.39 6.69 -12.14
C GLU A 50 -13.46 7.56 -13.00
N GLU A 51 -13.21 8.82 -12.60
CA GLU A 51 -12.28 9.69 -13.33
C GLU A 51 -10.84 9.19 -13.19
N ALA A 52 -10.44 8.80 -11.97
CA ALA A 52 -9.12 8.22 -11.73
C ALA A 52 -8.94 6.92 -12.52
N LYS A 53 -9.93 6.01 -12.47
CA LYS A 53 -9.92 4.76 -13.24
C LYS A 53 -9.70 5.03 -14.72
N ARG A 54 -10.52 5.91 -15.32
CA ARG A 54 -10.41 6.23 -16.73
C ARG A 54 -9.05 6.81 -17.12
N LEU A 55 -8.47 7.69 -16.28
CA LEU A 55 -7.15 8.25 -16.51
C LEU A 55 -6.07 7.17 -16.49
N LEU A 56 -6.14 6.26 -15.52
CA LEU A 56 -5.19 5.15 -15.40
C LEU A 56 -5.32 4.17 -16.57
N GLU A 57 -6.52 3.80 -16.97
CA GLU A 57 -6.77 2.93 -18.13
C GLU A 57 -6.28 3.51 -19.46
N GLN A 58 -6.27 4.84 -19.58
CA GLN A 58 -5.78 5.55 -20.76
C GLN A 58 -4.27 5.84 -20.70
N SER A 59 -3.66 5.65 -19.55
CA SER A 59 -2.22 5.85 -19.36
C SER A 59 -1.43 4.59 -19.71
N HIS A 60 -0.12 4.74 -19.84
CA HIS A 60 0.82 3.62 -19.98
C HIS A 60 1.31 3.07 -18.64
N LEU A 61 0.87 3.68 -17.52
CA LEU A 61 1.40 3.42 -16.19
C LEU A 61 0.94 2.06 -15.63
N LYS A 62 1.85 1.33 -15.01
CA LYS A 62 1.51 0.25 -14.11
C LYS A 62 1.02 0.82 -12.78
N VAL A 63 -0.10 0.32 -12.29
CA VAL A 63 -0.71 0.79 -11.05
C VAL A 63 -0.30 -0.09 -9.89
N CYS A 64 0.28 0.51 -8.86
CA CYS A 64 0.52 -0.05 -7.54
C CYS A 64 -0.36 0.68 -6.51
N TYR A 65 -0.68 0.03 -5.41
CA TYR A 65 -1.58 0.59 -4.41
C TYR A 65 -0.99 0.46 -3.01
N GLY A 66 -0.65 1.59 -2.38
CA GLY A 66 -0.14 1.67 -1.01
C GLY A 66 -1.25 1.96 0.00
N VAL A 67 -1.43 1.09 0.98
CA VAL A 67 -2.43 1.25 2.05
C VAL A 67 -1.85 1.97 3.27
N GLN A 68 -0.54 2.16 3.33
CA GLN A 68 0.17 2.78 4.46
C GLN A 68 -0.45 4.12 4.89
N PRO A 69 -0.77 5.08 3.98
CA PRO A 69 -1.37 6.34 4.38
C PRO A 69 -2.75 6.18 5.03
N ARG A 70 -3.54 5.18 4.64
CA ARG A 70 -4.86 4.91 5.25
C ARG A 70 -4.71 4.35 6.66
N LEU A 71 -3.82 3.38 6.85
CA LEU A 71 -3.55 2.80 8.15
C LEU A 71 -2.98 3.84 9.12
N LEU A 72 -1.94 4.56 8.70
CA LEU A 72 -1.28 5.57 9.53
C LEU A 72 -2.21 6.75 9.86
N GLY A 73 -2.93 7.28 8.88
CA GLY A 73 -3.88 8.38 9.05
C GLY A 73 -5.06 7.99 9.94
N GLY A 74 -5.55 6.76 9.82
CA GLY A 74 -6.61 6.20 10.66
C GLY A 74 -6.14 5.70 12.03
N LYS A 75 -4.82 5.74 12.31
CA LYS A 75 -4.21 5.14 13.51
C LYS A 75 -4.59 3.66 13.69
N LEU A 76 -4.71 2.95 12.57
CA LEU A 76 -5.09 1.54 12.53
C LEU A 76 -3.86 0.65 12.64
N ASN A 77 -3.97 -0.40 13.44
CA ASN A 77 -2.88 -1.31 13.69
C ASN A 77 -3.25 -2.76 13.26
N PRO A 78 -2.66 -3.28 12.16
CA PRO A 78 -2.94 -4.65 11.71
C PRO A 78 -2.55 -5.75 12.71
N ASN A 79 -1.71 -5.42 13.67
CA ASN A 79 -1.28 -6.30 14.76
C ASN A 79 -1.79 -5.87 16.13
N ASP A 80 -2.89 -5.12 16.18
CA ASP A 80 -3.49 -4.67 17.44
C ASP A 80 -3.83 -5.88 18.33
N LEU A 81 -3.52 -5.76 19.62
CA LEU A 81 -3.87 -6.78 20.61
C LEU A 81 -5.35 -6.73 20.94
N ASP A 82 -5.99 -5.56 20.80
CA ASP A 82 -7.43 -5.45 20.83
C ASP A 82 -8.03 -5.98 19.52
N GLU A 83 -8.85 -7.00 19.62
CA GLU A 83 -9.42 -7.67 18.45
C GLU A 83 -10.35 -6.74 17.64
N GLU A 84 -11.02 -5.78 18.28
CA GLU A 84 -11.84 -4.78 17.56
C GLU A 84 -10.95 -3.83 16.75
N GLY A 85 -9.86 -3.35 17.34
CA GLY A 85 -8.85 -2.53 16.66
C GLY A 85 -8.23 -3.26 15.47
N ARG A 86 -7.81 -4.52 15.66
CA ARG A 86 -7.26 -5.37 14.60
C ARG A 86 -8.25 -5.55 13.45
N ARG A 87 -9.53 -5.86 13.75
CA ARG A 87 -10.56 -6.05 12.73
C ARG A 87 -10.88 -4.77 11.94
N LYS A 88 -10.78 -3.61 12.57
CA LYS A 88 -10.90 -2.32 11.85
C LYS A 88 -9.77 -2.15 10.84
N ALA A 89 -8.54 -2.49 11.21
CA ALA A 89 -7.41 -2.47 10.29
C ALA A 89 -7.60 -3.48 9.14
N GLU A 90 -8.01 -4.71 9.44
CA GLU A 90 -8.31 -5.75 8.47
C GLU A 90 -9.39 -5.31 7.48
N ALA A 91 -10.50 -4.77 7.96
CA ALA A 91 -11.58 -4.26 7.11
C ALA A 91 -11.08 -3.15 6.16
N THR A 92 -10.24 -2.24 6.66
CA THR A 92 -9.63 -1.18 5.84
C THR A 92 -8.72 -1.75 4.75
N LEU A 93 -7.98 -2.83 5.04
CA LEU A 93 -7.16 -3.52 4.04
C LEU A 93 -8.03 -4.22 2.98
N ILE A 94 -9.12 -4.87 3.39
CA ILE A 94 -10.08 -5.50 2.45
C ILE A 94 -10.73 -4.46 1.54
N GLU A 95 -11.18 -3.32 2.07
CA GLU A 95 -11.70 -2.20 1.26
C GLU A 95 -10.64 -1.67 0.29
N ALA A 96 -9.38 -1.63 0.71
CA ALA A 96 -8.28 -1.21 -0.14
C ALA A 96 -8.03 -2.19 -1.30
N VAL A 97 -8.18 -3.50 -1.07
CA VAL A 97 -8.13 -4.51 -2.15
C VAL A 97 -9.21 -4.25 -3.20
N ASP A 98 -10.43 -3.96 -2.79
CA ASP A 98 -11.54 -3.67 -3.71
C ASP A 98 -11.31 -2.40 -4.53
N GLU A 99 -10.79 -1.36 -3.89
CA GLU A 99 -10.46 -0.11 -4.58
C GLU A 99 -9.26 -0.29 -5.52
N ALA A 100 -8.23 -1.00 -5.09
CA ALA A 100 -7.05 -1.30 -5.88
C ALA A 100 -7.39 -2.10 -7.15
N GLU A 101 -8.21 -3.14 -7.02
CA GLU A 101 -8.75 -3.90 -8.16
C GLU A 101 -9.51 -3.00 -9.13
N TYR A 102 -10.39 -2.15 -8.60
CA TYR A 102 -11.19 -1.22 -9.39
C TYR A 102 -10.32 -0.23 -10.19
N LEU A 103 -9.20 0.21 -9.60
CA LEU A 103 -8.23 1.12 -10.24
C LEU A 103 -7.22 0.41 -11.15
N GLY A 104 -7.29 -0.91 -11.27
CA GLY A 104 -6.43 -1.71 -12.15
C GLY A 104 -5.06 -2.07 -11.55
N ALA A 105 -4.88 -1.88 -10.24
CA ALA A 105 -3.66 -2.34 -9.53
C ALA A 105 -3.59 -3.88 -9.53
N LYS A 106 -2.36 -4.39 -9.48
CA LYS A 106 -2.10 -5.83 -9.43
C LYS A 106 -1.90 -6.37 -8.01
N GLY A 107 -1.91 -5.50 -7.03
CA GLY A 107 -1.75 -5.83 -5.63
C GLY A 107 -1.83 -4.60 -4.75
N ILE A 108 -1.77 -4.84 -3.45
CA ILE A 108 -1.67 -3.83 -2.41
C ILE A 108 -0.40 -4.00 -1.61
N ALA A 109 0.15 -2.89 -1.11
CA ALA A 109 1.25 -2.90 -0.14
C ALA A 109 0.77 -2.29 1.18
N PHE A 110 1.16 -2.89 2.31
CA PHE A 110 0.86 -2.36 3.64
C PHE A 110 2.00 -2.64 4.62
N LEU A 111 2.01 -1.95 5.77
CA LEU A 111 3.00 -2.14 6.82
C LEU A 111 2.37 -2.76 8.06
N ALA A 112 3.19 -3.45 8.87
CA ALA A 112 2.83 -3.82 10.23
C ALA A 112 2.68 -2.58 11.12
N GLY A 113 1.88 -2.68 12.16
CA GLY A 113 1.71 -1.59 13.12
C GLY A 113 2.72 -1.62 14.26
N LYS A 114 2.57 -0.67 15.20
CA LYS A 114 3.39 -0.56 16.41
C LYS A 114 3.22 -1.77 17.31
N TRP A 115 4.22 -2.02 18.14
CA TRP A 115 4.29 -3.15 19.04
C TRP A 115 5.04 -2.79 20.34
N GLN A 116 4.99 -3.69 21.31
CA GLN A 116 5.73 -3.59 22.57
C GLN A 116 6.55 -4.87 22.78
N PRO A 117 7.77 -4.79 23.35
CA PRO A 117 8.62 -5.96 23.56
C PRO A 117 7.95 -7.09 24.35
N GLU A 118 7.17 -6.74 25.38
CA GLU A 118 6.51 -7.68 26.29
C GLU A 118 5.38 -8.46 25.62
N THR A 119 4.81 -7.93 24.52
CA THR A 119 3.66 -8.51 23.82
C THR A 119 3.97 -8.84 22.35
N LYS A 120 5.25 -8.89 22.00
CA LYS A 120 5.71 -9.09 20.61
C LYS A 120 5.09 -10.33 19.95
N GLU A 121 5.14 -11.47 20.62
CA GLU A 121 4.59 -12.72 20.09
C GLU A 121 3.08 -12.64 19.85
N GLN A 122 2.35 -11.98 20.74
CA GLN A 122 0.92 -11.77 20.59
C GLN A 122 0.62 -10.86 19.40
N ALA A 123 1.37 -9.75 19.27
CA ALA A 123 1.26 -8.83 18.13
C ALA A 123 1.58 -9.55 16.81
N TYR A 124 2.60 -10.41 16.80
CA TYR A 124 2.94 -11.23 15.63
C TYR A 124 1.79 -12.16 15.23
N MET A 125 1.18 -12.84 16.20
CA MET A 125 0.02 -13.70 15.93
C MET A 125 -1.21 -12.93 15.42
N GLN A 126 -1.41 -11.69 15.89
CA GLN A 126 -2.49 -10.84 15.38
C GLN A 126 -2.19 -10.38 13.94
N LEU A 127 -0.95 -9.98 13.64
CA LEU A 127 -0.54 -9.64 12.29
C LEU A 127 -0.75 -10.82 11.33
N LEU A 128 -0.38 -12.02 11.75
CA LEU A 128 -0.55 -13.23 10.95
C LEU A 128 -2.03 -13.50 10.60
N LYS A 129 -2.96 -13.29 11.55
CA LYS A 129 -4.40 -13.40 11.28
C LYS A 129 -4.86 -12.40 10.23
N THR A 130 -4.48 -11.13 10.40
CA THR A 130 -4.83 -10.05 9.46
C THR A 130 -4.25 -10.31 8.08
N THR A 131 -2.96 -10.64 8.01
CA THR A 131 -2.28 -10.92 6.73
C THR A 131 -2.93 -12.09 5.99
N ARG A 132 -3.26 -13.19 6.70
CA ARG A 132 -3.94 -14.34 6.09
C ARG A 132 -5.30 -13.96 5.51
N ALA A 133 -6.14 -13.26 6.29
CA ALA A 133 -7.46 -12.83 5.81
C ALA A 133 -7.35 -11.95 4.56
N VAL A 134 -6.40 -11.01 4.54
CA VAL A 134 -6.16 -10.14 3.38
C VAL A 134 -5.62 -10.93 2.19
N CYS A 135 -4.68 -11.87 2.41
CA CYS A 135 -4.15 -12.72 1.34
C CYS A 135 -5.23 -13.62 0.74
N ASP A 136 -6.06 -14.26 1.56
CA ASP A 136 -7.15 -15.11 1.09
C ASP A 136 -8.13 -14.32 0.21
N TYR A 137 -8.56 -13.14 0.68
CA TYR A 137 -9.44 -12.26 -0.08
C TYR A 137 -8.80 -11.75 -1.39
N SER A 138 -7.53 -11.37 -1.33
CA SER A 138 -6.80 -10.88 -2.52
C SER A 138 -6.59 -11.99 -3.56
N ALA A 139 -6.36 -13.23 -3.11
CA ALA A 139 -6.18 -14.38 -3.98
C ALA A 139 -7.42 -14.67 -4.83
N GLU A 140 -8.63 -14.50 -4.28
CA GLU A 140 -9.90 -14.63 -5.02
C GLU A 140 -9.99 -13.65 -6.21
N LYS A 141 -9.28 -12.52 -6.12
CA LYS A 141 -9.21 -11.47 -7.13
C LYS A 141 -7.95 -11.54 -8.01
N GLY A 142 -7.07 -12.51 -7.77
CA GLY A 142 -5.79 -12.64 -8.46
C GLY A 142 -4.82 -11.49 -8.17
N MET A 143 -4.94 -10.87 -6.99
CA MET A 143 -4.11 -9.74 -6.56
C MET A 143 -3.02 -10.19 -5.59
N MET A 144 -1.86 -9.55 -5.68
CA MET A 144 -0.74 -9.75 -4.75
C MET A 144 -0.91 -8.92 -3.48
N VAL A 145 -0.32 -9.40 -2.40
CA VAL A 145 -0.22 -8.68 -1.13
C VAL A 145 1.25 -8.57 -0.75
N GLU A 146 1.71 -7.36 -0.51
CA GLU A 146 3.07 -7.04 -0.11
C GLU A 146 3.07 -6.50 1.31
N LEU A 147 3.75 -7.19 2.23
CA LEU A 147 4.02 -6.71 3.57
C LEU A 147 5.37 -6.01 3.57
N GLU A 148 5.35 -4.69 3.69
CA GLU A 148 6.55 -3.88 3.66
C GLU A 148 7.33 -3.94 4.98
N VAL A 149 8.65 -3.98 4.83
CA VAL A 149 9.60 -3.82 5.93
C VAL A 149 9.80 -2.31 6.19
N PHE A 150 9.51 -1.88 7.42
CA PHE A 150 9.64 -0.48 7.84
C PHE A 150 10.66 -0.31 8.97
N ASP A 151 10.88 0.95 9.39
CA ASP A 151 11.72 1.23 10.55
C ASP A 151 11.16 0.56 11.81
N TYR A 152 12.04 -0.06 12.56
CA TYR A 152 11.70 -0.91 13.70
C TYR A 152 11.62 -0.15 15.02
N ASP A 153 12.38 0.91 15.16
CA ASP A 153 12.65 1.60 16.42
C ASP A 153 12.67 3.13 16.34
N MET A 154 12.24 3.71 15.21
CA MET A 154 12.27 5.17 15.02
C MET A 154 10.85 5.75 14.89
N ASP A 155 10.42 6.05 13.67
CA ASP A 155 9.18 6.79 13.38
C ASP A 155 7.95 5.88 13.40
N LYS A 156 7.92 4.89 12.55
CA LYS A 156 6.81 3.94 12.46
C LYS A 156 6.88 2.89 13.55
N ALA A 157 8.08 2.50 13.94
CA ALA A 157 8.37 1.48 14.95
C ALA A 157 7.53 0.21 14.66
N ALA A 158 7.56 -0.24 13.41
CA ALA A 158 6.74 -1.33 12.91
C ALA A 158 7.24 -2.69 13.42
N LEU A 159 6.31 -3.59 13.72
CA LEU A 159 6.64 -4.95 14.19
C LEU A 159 7.54 -5.69 13.20
N ILE A 160 7.31 -5.53 11.90
CA ILE A 160 8.15 -6.10 10.84
C ILE A 160 9.10 -5.00 10.33
N GLY A 161 10.31 -5.00 10.87
CA GLY A 161 11.39 -4.09 10.51
C GLY A 161 12.60 -4.84 9.94
N PRO A 162 13.35 -5.61 10.75
CA PRO A 162 14.47 -6.40 10.24
C PRO A 162 14.03 -7.51 9.29
N ALA A 163 14.73 -7.68 8.16
CA ALA A 163 14.43 -8.70 7.17
C ALA A 163 14.25 -10.12 7.71
N PRO A 164 15.02 -10.60 8.72
CA PRO A 164 14.79 -11.91 9.32
C PRO A 164 13.43 -12.11 10.01
N LEU A 165 12.71 -11.03 10.32
CA LEU A 165 11.36 -11.10 10.88
C LEU A 165 10.27 -11.14 9.79
N ALA A 166 10.63 -10.79 8.56
CA ALA A 166 9.73 -10.81 7.41
C ALA A 166 9.74 -12.16 6.67
N ALA A 167 10.76 -12.96 6.90
CA ALA A 167 10.92 -14.30 6.33
C ALA A 167 10.24 -15.36 7.19
#